data_33619729228ba2ca6cbf76e00859409f
#
_entry.id   33619729228ba2ca6cbf76e00859409f
#
_cell.length_a   1.000
_cell.length_b   1.000
_cell.length_c   1.000
_cell.angle_alpha   90.00
_cell.angle_beta   90.00
_cell.angle_gamma   90.00
#
_symmetry.space_group_name_H-M   'P 1'
#
loop_
_entity.id
_entity.type
_entity.pdbx_description
1 polymer ?
#
loop_
_entity_poly.entity_id
_entity_poly.type
_entity_poly.pdbx_seq_one_letter_code
_entity_poly.pdbx_strand_id
1 'polypeptide(L)'
;MAERGATSSAARWLAKNQNDADLIGGANFKEVDRRLQSVLVDMTTSWKINYSLELGHSVLQYLSRINTLHRRQVEQAGFLVLKAPGIPSILVETAFISNPQEERKLKTAAYQQKVADAILKGIKAQVKKNDSIMQS
;
A
#
# COMPACT_ATOMS: atom_id res chain seq x y z
N MET A 1 -15.74 0.11 -0.36
CA MET A 1 -15.77 1.53 0.07
C MET A 1 -14.42 2.24 -0.04
N ALA A 2 -13.30 1.55 0.17
CA ALA A 2 -11.95 2.16 0.03
C ALA A 2 -11.61 2.63 -1.40
N GLU A 3 -12.12 1.96 -2.42
CA GLU A 3 -11.85 2.30 -3.81
C GLU A 3 -12.35 3.69 -4.22
N ARG A 4 -13.57 4.05 -3.86
CA ARG A 4 -14.14 5.35 -4.26
C ARG A 4 -13.46 6.54 -3.58
N GLY A 5 -13.10 6.41 -2.31
CA GLY A 5 -12.41 7.48 -1.58
C GLY A 5 -10.97 7.69 -2.04
N ALA A 6 -10.23 6.62 -2.30
CA ALA A 6 -8.86 6.68 -2.80
C ALA A 6 -8.81 7.25 -4.23
N THR A 7 -9.71 6.82 -5.12
CA THR A 7 -9.79 7.31 -6.49
C THR A 7 -10.06 8.81 -6.55
N SER A 8 -11.01 9.31 -5.75
CA SER A 8 -11.32 10.74 -5.73
C SER A 8 -10.18 11.59 -5.15
N SER A 9 -9.46 11.10 -4.14
CA SER A 9 -8.31 11.78 -3.54
C SER A 9 -7.12 11.82 -4.50
N ALA A 10 -6.83 10.70 -5.16
CA ALA A 10 -5.78 10.59 -6.16
C ALA A 10 -6.09 11.48 -7.38
N ALA A 11 -7.35 11.50 -7.83
CA ALA A 11 -7.79 12.35 -8.93
C ALA A 11 -7.61 13.82 -8.59
N ARG A 12 -7.97 14.26 -7.39
CA ARG A 12 -7.79 15.64 -6.94
C ARG A 12 -6.32 16.04 -6.87
N TRP A 13 -5.48 15.16 -6.37
CA TRP A 13 -4.05 15.43 -6.24
C TRP A 13 -3.38 15.54 -7.60
N LEU A 14 -3.67 14.62 -8.53
CA LEU A 14 -3.15 14.68 -9.89
C LEU A 14 -3.69 15.89 -10.67
N ALA A 15 -4.98 16.22 -10.52
CA ALA A 15 -5.56 17.41 -11.12
C ALA A 15 -4.89 18.68 -10.60
N LYS A 16 -4.60 18.76 -9.31
CA LYS A 16 -3.89 19.90 -8.72
C LYS A 16 -2.45 20.01 -9.24
N ASN A 17 -1.70 18.92 -9.26
CA ASN A 17 -0.32 18.91 -9.73
C ASN A 17 -0.20 19.24 -11.21
N GLN A 18 -1.16 18.83 -12.03
CA GLN A 18 -1.16 19.18 -13.44
C GLN A 18 -1.63 20.60 -13.70
N ASN A 19 -2.60 21.10 -12.95
CA ASN A 19 -2.96 22.51 -13.03
C ASN A 19 -1.78 23.42 -12.69
N ASP A 20 -0.96 23.03 -11.71
CA ASP A 20 0.25 23.75 -11.36
C ASP A 20 1.33 23.64 -12.45
N ALA A 21 1.42 22.51 -13.16
CA ALA A 21 2.33 22.30 -14.28
C ALA A 21 1.85 23.04 -15.56
N ASP A 22 0.55 23.08 -15.82
CA ASP A 22 -0.04 23.78 -16.96
C ASP A 22 0.08 25.30 -16.87
N LEU A 23 0.14 25.84 -15.66
CA LEU A 23 0.45 27.26 -15.43
C LEU A 23 1.87 27.62 -15.90
N ILE A 24 2.76 26.63 -15.98
CA ILE A 24 4.16 26.78 -16.43
C ILE A 24 4.29 26.54 -17.95
N GLY A 25 3.41 25.72 -18.55
CA GLY A 25 3.54 25.24 -19.93
C GLY A 25 2.61 25.85 -20.99
N GLY A 26 1.60 26.61 -20.62
CA GLY A 26 0.71 27.36 -21.54
C GLY A 26 -0.06 26.53 -22.57
N ALA A 27 -0.58 25.34 -22.26
CA ALA A 27 -1.11 24.44 -23.25
C ALA A 27 -2.66 24.33 -23.29
N ASN A 28 -3.19 24.37 -24.52
CA ASN A 28 -4.60 24.20 -24.86
C ASN A 28 -5.08 22.75 -24.93
N PHE A 29 -4.51 21.82 -24.16
CA PHE A 29 -4.86 20.39 -24.19
C PHE A 29 -5.80 19.95 -23.05
N LYS A 30 -6.61 20.85 -22.52
CA LYS A 30 -7.33 20.63 -21.26
C LYS A 30 -8.38 19.51 -21.26
N GLU A 31 -9.02 19.14 -22.38
CA GLU A 31 -10.08 18.13 -22.37
C GLU A 31 -9.58 16.72 -22.65
N VAL A 32 -8.67 16.55 -23.60
CA VAL A 32 -8.04 15.26 -23.89
C VAL A 32 -7.15 14.83 -22.72
N ASP A 33 -6.45 15.80 -22.11
CA ASP A 33 -5.64 15.56 -20.91
C ASP A 33 -6.47 15.12 -19.71
N ARG A 34 -7.67 15.66 -19.51
CA ARG A 34 -8.54 15.24 -18.39
C ARG A 34 -8.99 13.80 -18.51
N ARG A 35 -9.34 13.31 -19.71
CA ARG A 35 -9.73 11.92 -19.94
C ARG A 35 -8.55 10.97 -19.79
N LEU A 36 -7.40 11.32 -20.34
CA LEU A 36 -6.16 10.56 -20.18
C LEU A 36 -5.73 10.50 -18.71
N GLN A 37 -5.83 11.61 -17.99
CA GLN A 37 -5.55 11.67 -16.56
C GLN A 37 -6.46 10.77 -15.75
N SER A 38 -7.77 10.79 -16.02
CA SER A 38 -8.73 9.93 -15.34
C SER A 38 -8.39 8.45 -15.53
N VAL A 39 -8.06 8.04 -16.75
CA VAL A 39 -7.66 6.68 -17.06
C VAL A 39 -6.34 6.31 -16.36
N LEU A 40 -5.35 7.19 -16.39
CA LEU A 40 -4.07 6.98 -15.72
C LEU A 40 -4.22 6.88 -14.20
N VAL A 41 -5.07 7.72 -13.60
CA VAL A 41 -5.38 7.66 -12.17
C VAL A 41 -6.04 6.34 -11.81
N ASP A 42 -7.03 5.90 -12.58
CA ASP A 42 -7.73 4.63 -12.34
C ASP A 42 -6.78 3.44 -12.47
N MET A 43 -5.93 3.43 -13.50
CA MET A 43 -4.90 2.39 -13.68
C MET A 43 -3.89 2.38 -12.53
N THR A 44 -3.41 3.56 -12.14
CA THR A 44 -2.44 3.71 -11.05
C THR A 44 -3.05 3.28 -9.71
N THR A 45 -4.30 3.63 -9.46
CA THR A 45 -5.03 3.26 -8.25
C THR A 45 -5.26 1.75 -8.19
N SER A 46 -5.70 1.14 -9.27
CA SER A 46 -5.90 -0.31 -9.36
C SER A 46 -4.59 -1.08 -9.19
N TRP A 47 -3.52 -0.63 -9.82
CA TRP A 47 -2.19 -1.21 -9.65
C TRP A 47 -1.71 -1.10 -8.19
N LYS A 48 -1.87 0.07 -7.59
CA LYS A 48 -1.53 0.31 -6.19
C LYS A 48 -2.25 -0.65 -5.25
N ILE A 49 -3.57 -0.81 -5.41
CA ILE A 49 -4.38 -1.68 -4.56
C ILE A 49 -3.95 -3.13 -4.74
N ASN A 50 -3.80 -3.60 -5.96
CA ASN A 50 -3.39 -4.97 -6.25
C ASN A 50 -2.00 -5.27 -5.71
N TYR A 51 -1.04 -4.39 -5.92
CA TYR A 51 0.31 -4.53 -5.38
C TYR A 51 0.30 -4.53 -3.85
N SER A 52 -0.47 -3.64 -3.24
CA SER A 52 -0.60 -3.57 -1.77
C SER A 52 -1.20 -4.85 -1.18
N LEU A 53 -2.21 -5.42 -1.82
CA LEU A 53 -2.79 -6.69 -1.40
C LEU A 53 -1.78 -7.84 -1.50
N GLU A 54 -1.06 -7.94 -2.59
CA GLU A 54 -0.01 -8.95 -2.76
C GLU A 54 1.12 -8.77 -1.74
N LEU A 55 1.55 -7.54 -1.51
CA LEU A 55 2.54 -7.20 -0.49
C LEU A 55 2.06 -7.60 0.91
N GLY A 56 0.81 -7.27 1.23
CA GLY A 56 0.18 -7.64 2.49
C GLY A 56 0.12 -9.15 2.68
N HIS A 57 -0.26 -9.90 1.67
CA HIS A 57 -0.25 -11.38 1.70
C HIS A 57 1.14 -11.94 1.94
N SER A 58 2.14 -11.41 1.25
CA SER A 58 3.53 -11.84 1.39
C SER A 58 4.04 -11.62 2.81
N VAL A 59 3.84 -10.43 3.36
CA VAL A 59 4.21 -10.11 4.75
C VAL A 59 3.46 -10.98 5.74
N LEU A 60 2.16 -11.17 5.54
CA LEU A 60 1.32 -11.98 6.42
C LEU A 60 1.77 -13.44 6.47
N GLN A 61 2.20 -14.01 5.34
CA GLN A 61 2.75 -15.36 5.30
C GLN A 61 3.98 -15.52 6.19
N TYR A 62 4.91 -14.56 6.16
CA TYR A 62 6.10 -14.61 7.01
C TYR A 62 5.78 -14.34 8.48
N LEU A 63 4.85 -13.44 8.76
CA LEU A 63 4.39 -13.20 10.14
C LEU A 63 3.70 -14.42 10.74
N SER A 64 2.96 -15.19 9.94
CA SER A 64 2.29 -16.41 10.41
C SER A 64 3.25 -17.49 10.92
N ARG A 65 4.50 -17.46 10.48
CA ARG A 65 5.54 -18.41 10.91
C ARG A 65 6.07 -18.13 12.30
N ILE A 66 5.92 -16.93 12.82
CA ILE A 66 6.46 -16.54 14.12
C ILE A 66 5.42 -16.44 15.23
N ASN A 67 4.13 -16.29 14.88
CA ASN A 67 3.07 -16.20 15.86
C ASN A 67 1.72 -16.64 15.29
N THR A 68 0.78 -16.97 16.20
CA THR A 68 -0.61 -17.18 15.83
C THR A 68 -1.23 -15.85 15.45
N LEU A 69 -1.76 -15.76 14.24
CA LEU A 69 -2.39 -14.55 13.75
C LEU A 69 -3.83 -14.44 14.25
N HIS A 70 -4.23 -13.25 14.68
CA HIS A 70 -5.62 -12.94 15.01
C HIS A 70 -6.50 -12.94 13.76
N ARG A 71 -5.93 -12.49 12.64
CA ARG A 71 -6.58 -12.50 11.33
C ARG A 71 -5.64 -13.09 10.29
N ARG A 72 -6.16 -14.01 9.49
CA ARG A 72 -5.38 -14.73 8.48
C ARG A 72 -5.50 -14.13 7.09
N GLN A 73 -6.24 -13.04 6.96
CA GLN A 73 -6.49 -12.39 5.69
C GLN A 73 -6.10 -10.93 5.74
N VAL A 74 -5.58 -10.44 4.62
CA VAL A 74 -5.35 -9.02 4.41
C VAL A 74 -6.71 -8.33 4.27
N GLU A 75 -6.92 -7.27 5.04
CA GLU A 75 -8.14 -6.49 5.00
C GLU A 75 -7.91 -5.14 4.33
N GLN A 76 -8.90 -4.70 3.57
CA GLN A 76 -8.92 -3.35 3.03
C GLN A 76 -9.65 -2.42 3.99
N ALA A 77 -9.01 -1.28 4.30
CA ALA A 77 -9.62 -0.26 5.14
C ALA A 77 -9.25 1.14 4.65
N GLY A 78 -10.16 2.08 4.87
CA GLY A 78 -9.99 3.46 4.42
C GLY A 78 -9.10 4.31 5.33
N PHE A 79 -7.96 3.78 5.77
CA PHE A 79 -7.01 4.56 6.57
C PHE A 79 -6.35 5.66 5.74
N LEU A 80 -6.32 6.86 6.30
CA LEU A 80 -5.73 8.02 5.63
C LEU A 80 -4.26 7.80 5.26
N VAL A 81 -3.50 7.15 6.11
CA VAL A 81 -2.08 6.82 5.88
C VAL A 81 -1.85 5.94 4.65
N LEU A 82 -2.87 5.17 4.22
CA LEU A 82 -2.80 4.29 3.06
C LEU A 82 -3.27 4.96 1.76
N LYS A 83 -3.63 6.24 1.78
CA LYS A 83 -4.23 6.94 0.64
C LYS A 83 -3.24 7.68 -0.26
N ALA A 84 -1.93 7.49 -0.07
CA ALA A 84 -0.93 8.11 -0.94
C ALA A 84 -1.10 7.63 -2.40
N PRO A 85 -1.29 8.54 -3.38
CA PRO A 85 -1.52 8.16 -4.76
C PRO A 85 -0.30 7.46 -5.37
N GLY A 86 -0.53 6.36 -6.09
CA GLY A 86 0.51 5.66 -6.83
C GLY A 86 1.58 4.96 -5.98
N ILE A 87 1.44 4.98 -4.66
CA ILE A 87 2.39 4.33 -3.75
C ILE A 87 1.71 3.15 -3.06
N PRO A 88 2.12 1.90 -3.35
CA PRO A 88 1.63 0.74 -2.61
C PRO A 88 1.89 0.89 -1.13
N SER A 89 0.88 0.63 -0.32
CA SER A 89 0.94 0.90 1.12
C SER A 89 0.20 -0.18 1.90
N ILE A 90 0.79 -0.62 2.99
CA ILE A 90 0.17 -1.54 3.94
C ILE A 90 0.33 -1.02 5.36
N LEU A 91 -0.60 -1.38 6.22
CA LEU A 91 -0.51 -1.17 7.65
C LEU A 91 -0.38 -2.53 8.32
N VAL A 92 0.68 -2.72 9.09
CA VAL A 92 0.95 -3.95 9.81
C VAL A 92 0.63 -3.76 11.29
N GLU A 93 -0.37 -4.50 11.78
CA GLU A 93 -0.66 -4.56 13.21
C GLU A 93 0.17 -5.68 13.83
N THR A 94 1.11 -5.31 14.69
CA THR A 94 2.08 -6.25 15.25
C THR A 94 1.58 -6.99 16.49
N ALA A 95 0.64 -6.41 17.23
CA ALA A 95 0.04 -7.01 18.42
C ALA A 95 -1.20 -6.25 18.89
N PHE A 96 -2.06 -6.92 19.66
CA PHE A 96 -3.12 -6.26 20.42
C PHE A 96 -2.62 -5.89 21.81
N ILE A 97 -2.46 -4.61 22.09
CA ILE A 97 -1.96 -4.10 23.37
C ILE A 97 -2.90 -4.48 24.53
N SER A 98 -4.18 -4.71 24.25
CA SER A 98 -5.17 -5.17 25.23
C SER A 98 -4.92 -6.59 25.75
N ASN A 99 -4.09 -7.39 25.08
CA ASN A 99 -3.71 -8.71 25.52
C ASN A 99 -2.38 -8.66 26.29
N PRO A 100 -2.35 -8.97 27.61
CA PRO A 100 -1.13 -8.85 28.41
C PRO A 100 0.03 -9.72 27.94
N GLN A 101 -0.26 -10.90 27.36
CA GLN A 101 0.77 -11.79 26.82
C GLN A 101 1.41 -11.22 25.56
N GLU A 102 0.63 -10.67 24.67
CA GLU A 102 1.12 -10.01 23.44
C GLU A 102 1.90 -8.75 23.77
N GLU A 103 1.41 -7.96 24.71
CA GLU A 103 2.13 -6.78 25.20
C GLU A 103 3.51 -7.13 25.74
N ARG A 104 3.62 -8.17 26.54
CA ARG A 104 4.90 -8.64 27.08
C ARG A 104 5.88 -9.08 25.99
N LYS A 105 5.40 -9.82 24.99
CA LYS A 105 6.23 -10.21 23.83
C LYS A 105 6.71 -8.99 23.05
N LEU A 106 5.82 -8.04 22.80
CA LEU A 106 6.12 -6.84 22.02
C LEU A 106 7.20 -5.97 22.68
N LYS A 107 7.30 -6.03 23.99
CA LYS A 107 8.34 -5.32 24.76
C LYS A 107 9.72 -5.97 24.67
N THR A 108 9.83 -7.19 24.18
CA THR A 108 11.13 -7.88 24.06
C THR A 108 11.82 -7.51 22.75
N ALA A 109 13.12 -7.23 22.84
CA ALA A 109 13.94 -6.95 21.65
C ALA A 109 13.97 -8.13 20.67
N ALA A 110 14.00 -9.36 21.20
CA ALA A 110 14.02 -10.59 20.40
C ALA A 110 12.75 -10.73 19.54
N TYR A 111 11.58 -10.45 20.11
CA TYR A 111 10.32 -10.50 19.36
C TYR A 111 10.20 -9.38 18.33
N GLN A 112 10.59 -8.17 18.71
CA GLN A 112 10.62 -7.04 17.79
C GLN A 112 11.51 -7.33 16.57
N GLN A 113 12.67 -7.95 16.79
CA GLN A 113 13.57 -8.34 15.71
C GLN A 113 12.96 -9.40 14.80
N LYS A 114 12.28 -10.39 15.37
CA LYS A 114 11.58 -11.44 14.59
C LYS A 114 10.50 -10.84 13.71
N VAL A 115 9.71 -9.91 14.24
CA VAL A 115 8.65 -9.22 13.47
C VAL A 115 9.27 -8.39 12.35
N ALA A 116 10.30 -7.63 12.64
CA ALA A 116 11.00 -6.81 11.65
C ALA A 116 11.60 -7.68 10.52
N ASP A 117 12.23 -8.79 10.86
CA ASP A 117 12.78 -9.72 9.88
C ASP A 117 11.70 -10.37 9.01
N ALA A 118 10.57 -10.72 9.60
CA ALA A 118 9.44 -11.29 8.87
C ALA A 118 8.85 -10.28 7.87
N ILE A 119 8.67 -9.04 8.28
CA ILE A 119 8.21 -7.95 7.40
C ILE A 119 9.19 -7.75 6.25
N LEU A 120 10.48 -7.68 6.54
CA LEU A 120 11.52 -7.52 5.52
C LEU A 120 11.53 -8.67 4.52
N LYS A 121 11.42 -9.90 4.98
CA LYS A 121 11.34 -11.09 4.11
C LYS A 121 10.11 -11.04 3.20
N GLY A 122 8.97 -10.63 3.73
CA GLY A 122 7.75 -10.45 2.95
C GLY A 122 7.89 -9.38 1.86
N ILE A 123 8.50 -8.26 2.18
CA ILE A 123 8.77 -7.18 1.22
C ILE A 123 9.75 -7.67 0.14
N LYS A 124 10.84 -8.30 0.52
CA LYS A 124 11.85 -8.84 -0.43
C LYS A 124 11.24 -9.88 -1.37
N ALA A 125 10.41 -10.76 -0.87
CA ALA A 125 9.74 -11.78 -1.68
C ALA A 125 8.83 -11.14 -2.74
N GLN A 126 8.08 -10.10 -2.38
CA GLN A 126 7.21 -9.40 -3.30
C GLN A 126 8.00 -8.62 -4.37
N VAL A 127 9.04 -7.92 -3.98
CA VAL A 127 9.92 -7.17 -4.90
C VAL A 127 10.59 -8.14 -5.89
N LYS A 128 11.11 -9.25 -5.42
CA LYS A 128 11.74 -10.28 -6.26
C LYS A 128 10.74 -10.88 -7.26
N LYS A 129 9.52 -11.16 -6.85
CA LYS A 129 8.46 -11.65 -7.72
C LYS A 129 8.14 -10.64 -8.82
N ASN A 130 8.05 -9.37 -8.47
CA ASN A 130 7.78 -8.28 -9.42
C ASN A 130 8.91 -8.13 -10.44
N ASP A 131 10.16 -8.16 -10.00
CA ASP A 131 11.32 -8.08 -10.89
C ASP A 131 11.36 -9.23 -11.89
N SER A 132 11.03 -10.45 -11.48
CA SER A 132 10.99 -11.61 -12.39
C SER A 132 9.86 -11.51 -13.43
N ILE A 133 8.73 -10.87 -13.08
CA ILE A 133 7.65 -10.60 -14.04
C ILE A 133 8.08 -9.54 -15.06
N MET A 134 8.79 -8.52 -14.64
CA MET A 134 9.26 -7.44 -15.52
C MET A 134 10.38 -7.88 -16.45
N GLN A 135 11.15 -8.92 -16.10
CA GLN A 135 12.23 -9.48 -16.90
C GLN A 135 11.77 -10.54 -17.91
N SER A 136 10.54 -11.02 -17.77
CA SER A 136 9.93 -11.96 -18.71
C SER A 136 9.13 -11.26 -19.79
#